data_3ca90389f66dbc55f5d733790b6304b0
#
_entry.id   3ca90389f66dbc55f5d733790b6304b0
#
_cell.length_a   1.000
_cell.length_b   1.000
_cell.length_c   1.000
_cell.angle_alpha   90.00
_cell.angle_beta   90.00
_cell.angle_gamma   90.00
#
_symmetry.space_group_name_H-M   'P 1'
#
loop_
_entity.id
_entity.type
_entity.pdbx_description
1 polymer ?
#
loop_
_entity_poly.entity_id
_entity_poly.type
_entity_poly.pdbx_seq_one_letter_code
_entity_poly.pdbx_strand_id
1 'polypeptide(L)'
;KYRDAYEAENGKGSVSTFGAHAYDAGILLSHAIPVAADKAKPGTPEFRAALRDALEGLKGVVYVNGTATMSPTDHVGQDEPSRVMVTIQNGTWKLLPQ
;
A
#
# COMPACT_ATOMS: atom_id res chain seq x y z
N LYS A 1 -12.54 -6.41 -3.08
CA LYS A 1 -13.03 -5.08 -3.52
C LYS A 1 -12.14 -4.48 -4.62
N TYR A 2 -10.80 -4.25 -4.39
CA TYR A 2 -9.89 -3.75 -5.44
C TYR A 2 -9.85 -4.72 -6.65
N ARG A 3 -9.52 -5.99 -6.41
CA ARG A 3 -9.43 -7.01 -7.45
C ARG A 3 -10.71 -7.08 -8.28
N ASP A 4 -11.85 -7.18 -7.64
CA ASP A 4 -13.13 -7.38 -8.32
C ASP A 4 -13.49 -6.17 -9.20
N ALA A 5 -13.21 -4.94 -8.72
CA ALA A 5 -13.41 -3.72 -9.49
C ALA A 5 -12.44 -3.64 -10.69
N TYR A 6 -11.17 -3.98 -10.47
CA TYR A 6 -10.17 -3.96 -11.53
C TYR A 6 -10.47 -5.00 -12.62
N GLU A 7 -10.81 -6.23 -12.21
CA GLU A 7 -11.12 -7.32 -13.15
C GLU A 7 -12.44 -7.10 -13.91
N ALA A 8 -13.39 -6.38 -13.33
CA ALA A 8 -14.62 -6.00 -14.03
C ALA A 8 -14.35 -5.14 -15.27
N GLU A 9 -13.35 -4.25 -15.19
CA GLU A 9 -12.99 -3.34 -16.28
C GLU A 9 -11.93 -3.95 -17.23
N ASN A 10 -11.02 -4.80 -16.71
CA ASN A 10 -9.83 -5.24 -17.44
C ASN A 10 -9.81 -6.74 -17.74
N GLY A 11 -10.84 -7.48 -17.33
CA GLY A 11 -10.95 -8.92 -17.52
C GLY A 11 -10.39 -9.74 -16.37
N LYS A 12 -10.96 -10.94 -16.19
CA LYS A 12 -10.60 -11.86 -15.12
C LYS A 12 -9.13 -12.29 -15.20
N GLY A 13 -8.42 -12.26 -14.08
CA GLY A 13 -7.00 -12.63 -13.98
C GLY A 13 -6.03 -11.54 -14.43
N SER A 14 -6.52 -10.32 -14.73
CA SER A 14 -5.69 -9.19 -15.15
C SER A 14 -4.98 -8.47 -14.00
N VAL A 15 -5.41 -8.71 -12.74
CA VAL A 15 -4.76 -8.12 -11.55
C VAL A 15 -3.32 -8.57 -11.43
N SER A 16 -2.43 -7.60 -11.16
CA SER A 16 -1.04 -7.87 -10.81
C SER A 16 -0.68 -7.29 -9.44
N THR A 17 0.34 -7.84 -8.82
CA THR A 17 0.91 -7.32 -7.56
C THR A 17 1.35 -5.85 -7.71
N PHE A 18 1.93 -5.50 -8.87
CA PHE A 18 2.38 -4.13 -9.13
C PHE A 18 1.23 -3.13 -9.17
N GLY A 19 0.10 -3.48 -9.79
CA GLY A 19 -1.10 -2.64 -9.79
C GLY A 19 -1.68 -2.48 -8.38
N ALA A 20 -1.68 -3.54 -7.58
CA ALA A 20 -2.11 -3.48 -6.18
C ALA A 20 -1.22 -2.55 -5.34
N HIS A 21 0.10 -2.63 -5.48
CA HIS A 21 1.03 -1.72 -4.79
C HIS A 21 0.85 -0.25 -5.20
N ALA A 22 0.61 0.02 -6.49
CA ALA A 22 0.32 1.37 -6.94
C ALA A 22 -0.97 1.93 -6.33
N TYR A 23 -2.00 1.07 -6.22
CA TYR A 23 -3.26 1.43 -5.55
C TYR A 23 -3.05 1.68 -4.05
N ASP A 24 -2.24 0.86 -3.38
CA ASP A 24 -1.88 1.01 -1.97
C ASP A 24 -1.15 2.33 -1.70
N ALA A 25 -0.26 2.75 -2.60
CA ALA A 25 0.36 4.07 -2.50
C ALA A 25 -0.69 5.20 -2.52
N GLY A 26 -1.73 5.07 -3.34
CA GLY A 26 -2.88 5.98 -3.33
C GLY A 26 -3.62 6.00 -2.00
N ILE A 27 -3.84 4.84 -1.39
CA ILE A 27 -4.45 4.73 -0.05
C ILE A 27 -3.60 5.46 0.99
N LEU A 28 -2.29 5.19 1.05
CA LEU A 28 -1.39 5.84 2.01
C LEU A 28 -1.36 7.36 1.83
N LEU A 29 -1.31 7.84 0.58
CA LEU A 29 -1.38 9.26 0.28
C LEU A 29 -2.72 9.88 0.69
N SER A 30 -3.83 9.17 0.54
CA SER A 30 -5.14 9.68 0.96
C SER A 30 -5.24 9.94 2.46
N HIS A 31 -4.47 9.21 3.28
CA HIS A 31 -4.33 9.45 4.71
C HIS A 31 -3.33 10.56 5.04
N ALA A 32 -2.21 10.64 4.31
CA ALA A 32 -1.12 11.55 4.64
C ALA A 32 -1.33 12.98 4.11
N ILE A 33 -1.94 13.14 2.94
CA ILE A 33 -2.13 14.48 2.30
C ILE A 33 -2.94 15.43 3.18
N PRO A 34 -4.08 15.04 3.78
CA PRO A 34 -4.83 15.95 4.66
C PRO A 34 -3.99 16.43 5.84
N VAL A 35 -3.24 15.52 6.48
CA VAL A 35 -2.35 15.85 7.61
C VAL A 35 -1.25 16.84 7.21
N ALA A 36 -0.68 16.67 6.02
CA ALA A 36 0.33 17.58 5.50
C ALA A 36 -0.26 18.96 5.11
N ALA A 37 -1.47 18.96 4.53
CA ALA A 37 -2.16 20.17 4.11
C ALA A 37 -2.55 21.09 5.28
N ASP A 38 -2.81 20.52 6.45
CA ASP A 38 -3.03 21.28 7.69
C ASP A 38 -1.76 22.00 8.18
N LYS A 39 -0.59 21.54 7.75
CA LYS A 39 0.71 22.09 8.20
C LYS A 39 1.35 23.04 7.20
N ALA A 40 1.15 22.82 5.89
CA ALA A 40 1.82 23.58 4.85
C ALA A 40 1.02 23.60 3.54
N LYS A 41 1.25 24.65 2.73
CA LYS A 41 0.57 24.82 1.43
C LYS A 41 1.11 23.81 0.40
N PRO A 42 0.24 23.09 -0.31
CA PRO A 42 0.64 22.21 -1.42
C PRO A 42 1.50 22.94 -2.46
N GLY A 43 2.50 22.23 -3.00
CA GLY A 43 3.43 22.79 -3.99
C GLY A 43 4.69 23.42 -3.41
N THR A 44 4.81 23.52 -2.08
CA THR A 44 5.98 24.09 -1.38
C THR A 44 6.93 23.01 -0.87
N PRO A 45 8.23 23.33 -0.61
CA PRO A 45 9.16 22.40 0.07
C PRO A 45 8.67 21.98 1.45
N GLU A 46 8.04 22.90 2.19
CA GLU A 46 7.47 22.67 3.52
C GLU A 46 6.35 21.61 3.47
N PHE A 47 5.51 21.66 2.44
CA PHE A 47 4.47 20.65 2.22
C PHE A 47 5.08 19.27 1.96
N ARG A 48 6.16 19.18 1.17
CA ARG A 48 6.84 17.88 0.93
C ARG A 48 7.43 17.30 2.19
N ALA A 49 8.03 18.14 3.04
CA ALA A 49 8.53 17.70 4.35
C ALA A 49 7.38 17.23 5.24
N ALA A 50 6.29 18.00 5.34
CA ALA A 50 5.11 17.62 6.10
C ALA A 50 4.45 16.34 5.58
N LEU A 51 4.44 16.12 4.28
CA LEU A 51 3.89 14.89 3.66
C LEU A 51 4.76 13.68 3.99
N ARG A 52 6.09 13.81 3.93
CA ARG A 52 7.00 12.74 4.37
C ARG A 52 6.75 12.40 5.83
N ASP A 53 6.71 13.40 6.71
CA ASP A 53 6.50 13.18 8.16
C ASP A 53 5.13 12.56 8.43
N ALA A 54 4.10 12.93 7.65
CA ALA A 54 2.77 12.35 7.74
C ALA A 54 2.77 10.87 7.30
N LEU A 55 3.50 10.51 6.23
CA LEU A 55 3.66 9.12 5.79
C LEU A 55 4.40 8.29 6.83
N GLU A 56 5.50 8.80 7.40
CA GLU A 56 6.27 8.14 8.46
C GLU A 56 5.44 7.95 9.75
N GLY A 57 4.45 8.81 9.95
CA GLY A 57 3.52 8.76 11.07
C GLY A 57 2.37 7.77 10.92
N LEU A 58 2.17 7.16 9.75
CA LEU A 58 1.06 6.23 9.51
C LEU A 58 1.18 4.97 10.36
N LYS A 59 0.07 4.58 11.01
CA LYS A 59 -0.01 3.41 11.88
C LYS A 59 -1.27 2.61 11.57
N GLY A 60 -1.10 1.32 11.31
CA GLY A 60 -2.20 0.39 11.15
C GLY A 60 -3.13 0.70 9.96
N VAL A 61 -2.62 1.32 8.89
CA VAL A 61 -3.42 1.63 7.70
C VAL A 61 -3.64 0.37 6.89
N VAL A 62 -4.90 -0.03 6.78
CA VAL A 62 -5.30 -1.20 5.98
C VAL A 62 -5.32 -0.83 4.49
N TYR A 63 -4.61 -1.60 3.68
CA TYR A 63 -4.57 -1.45 2.22
C TYR A 63 -4.75 -2.82 1.52
N VAL A 64 -4.57 -2.91 0.22
CA VAL A 64 -4.87 -4.15 -0.54
C VAL A 64 -3.92 -5.28 -0.16
N ASN A 65 -2.63 -4.99 0.00
CA ASN A 65 -1.61 -6.00 0.27
C ASN A 65 -1.38 -6.27 1.78
N GLY A 66 -2.17 -5.68 2.68
CA GLY A 66 -2.06 -5.91 4.12
C GLY A 66 -2.34 -4.69 4.97
N THR A 67 -1.48 -4.46 5.96
CA THR A 67 -1.54 -3.31 6.87
C THR A 67 -0.19 -2.62 6.93
N ALA A 68 -0.19 -1.29 6.85
CA ALA A 68 1.03 -0.48 6.92
C ALA A 68 1.18 0.22 8.27
N THR A 69 2.37 0.08 8.85
CA THR A 69 2.83 0.84 10.02
C THR A 69 4.21 1.39 9.71
N MET A 70 4.26 2.65 9.32
CA MET A 70 5.49 3.32 8.88
C MET A 70 6.27 3.92 10.07
N SER A 71 7.55 4.21 9.84
CA SER A 71 8.39 4.98 10.76
C SER A 71 9.50 5.71 9.99
N PRO A 72 10.26 6.62 10.61
CA PRO A 72 11.42 7.26 9.96
C PRO A 72 12.52 6.28 9.53
N THR A 73 12.54 5.07 10.07
CA THR A 73 13.55 4.03 9.78
C THR A 73 12.97 2.82 9.04
N ASP A 74 11.64 2.76 8.85
CA ASP A 74 10.96 1.70 8.11
C ASP A 74 9.88 2.31 7.19
N HIS A 75 10.22 2.45 5.92
CA HIS A 75 9.32 2.94 4.88
C HIS A 75 8.62 1.79 4.09
N VAL A 76 8.95 0.53 4.37
CA VAL A 76 8.20 -0.62 3.89
C VAL A 76 6.94 -0.80 4.72
N GLY A 77 7.10 -0.80 6.04
CA GLY A 77 6.03 -0.75 7.02
C GLY A 77 5.00 -1.88 6.97
N GLN A 78 5.24 -2.91 6.15
CA GLN A 78 4.29 -3.99 5.95
C GLN A 78 4.35 -5.00 7.09
N ASP A 79 3.21 -5.27 7.72
CA ASP A 79 3.07 -6.20 8.82
C ASP A 79 3.43 -7.64 8.44
N GLU A 80 3.93 -8.42 9.41
CA GLU A 80 4.26 -9.84 9.22
C GLU A 80 3.07 -10.69 8.72
N PRO A 81 1.83 -10.53 9.20
CA PRO A 81 0.67 -11.26 8.69
C PRO A 81 0.35 -11.01 7.21
N SER A 82 0.90 -9.94 6.62
CA SER A 82 0.76 -9.66 5.19
C SER A 82 1.67 -10.52 4.31
N ARG A 83 2.58 -11.29 4.91
CA ARG A 83 3.51 -12.18 4.21
C ARG A 83 2.95 -13.58 4.16
N VAL A 84 3.07 -14.22 3.00
CA VAL A 84 2.62 -15.58 2.81
C VAL A 84 3.73 -16.40 2.17
N MET A 85 3.78 -17.68 2.51
CA MET A 85 4.69 -18.63 1.87
C MET A 85 4.00 -19.27 0.67
N VAL A 86 4.71 -19.35 -0.44
CA VAL A 86 4.23 -19.99 -1.67
C VAL A 86 5.24 -21.02 -2.16
N THR A 87 4.76 -22.01 -2.89
CA THR A 87 5.58 -22.99 -3.60
C THR A 87 5.15 -23.10 -5.05
N ILE A 88 5.96 -23.76 -5.87
CA ILE A 88 5.61 -24.07 -7.26
C ILE A 88 5.23 -25.55 -7.34
N GLN A 89 4.01 -25.82 -7.82
CA GLN A 89 3.52 -27.16 -8.12
C GLN A 89 2.98 -27.18 -9.55
N ASN A 90 3.48 -28.08 -10.37
CA ASN A 90 3.07 -28.24 -11.76
C ASN A 90 3.14 -26.91 -12.57
N GLY A 91 4.19 -26.12 -12.36
CA GLY A 91 4.39 -24.82 -13.03
C GLY A 91 3.49 -23.69 -12.54
N THR A 92 2.75 -23.88 -11.45
CA THR A 92 1.81 -22.90 -10.89
C THR A 92 2.14 -22.58 -9.43
N TRP A 93 2.02 -21.32 -9.05
CA TRP A 93 2.15 -20.88 -7.66
C TRP A 93 1.02 -21.45 -6.80
N LYS A 94 1.40 -22.04 -5.68
CA LYS A 94 0.48 -22.53 -4.65
C LYS A 94 0.80 -21.90 -3.30
N LEU A 95 -0.26 -21.40 -2.63
CA LEU A 95 -0.14 -20.94 -1.25
C LEU A 95 0.11 -22.14 -0.34
N LEU A 96 1.10 -22.02 0.55
CA LEU A 96 1.31 -23.00 1.62
C LEU A 96 0.32 -22.74 2.76
N PRO A 97 -0.15 -23.78 3.45
CA PRO A 97 -0.90 -23.62 4.69
C PRO A 97 -0.08 -22.82 5.71
N GLN A 98 -0.72 -21.86 6.34
CA GLN A 98 -0.14 -21.10 7.46
C GLN A 98 -0.39 -21.81 8.78
#